data_10605a50d0c9410d524819220f47f844
#
_entry.id   10605a50d0c9410d524819220f47f844
#
_cell.length_a   1.000
_cell.length_b   1.000
_cell.length_c   1.000
_cell.angle_alpha   90.00
_cell.angle_beta   90.00
_cell.angle_gamma   90.00
#
_symmetry.space_group_name_H-M   'P 1'
#
loop_
_entity.id
_entity.type
_entity.pdbx_description
1 polymer ?
#
loop_
_entity_poly.entity_id
_entity_poly.type
_entity_poly.pdbx_seq_one_letter_code
_entity_poly.pdbx_strand_id
1 'polypeptide(L)'
;MAAGNADLDNRFIGAAPESTLAVVKLKTAKSYLKDFYAIRQDAVCFQENDIMLALKYINGLARKRNMPLVLCIALGTNLGGHNGTSLLSALLDAYASTLNRSVVISSGNGAVQRRHFSHEFLNMNDVAEAEIRVEEGVNGFV
;
A
#
# COMPACT_ATOMS: atom_id res chain seq x y z
N MET A 1 9.98 10.04 -12.31
CA MET A 1 9.39 9.39 -13.50
C MET A 1 7.96 9.84 -13.78
N ALA A 2 7.04 9.90 -12.80
CA ALA A 2 5.64 10.24 -13.10
C ALA A 2 5.45 11.69 -13.59
N ALA A 3 5.99 12.68 -12.91
CA ALA A 3 5.71 14.10 -13.12
C ALA A 3 6.98 14.97 -13.22
N GLY A 4 8.10 14.41 -13.63
CA GLY A 4 9.34 15.16 -13.82
C GLY A 4 9.30 16.03 -15.08
N ASN A 5 9.83 17.25 -15.00
CA ASN A 5 10.02 18.10 -16.16
C ASN A 5 11.01 17.45 -17.15
N ALA A 6 11.06 17.97 -18.37
CA ALA A 6 12.00 17.51 -19.38
C ALA A 6 13.45 17.72 -18.89
N ASP A 7 14.25 16.67 -18.99
CA ASP A 7 15.69 16.68 -18.80
C ASP A 7 16.33 16.33 -20.14
N LEU A 8 16.82 17.35 -20.83
CA LEU A 8 17.37 17.22 -22.19
C LEU A 8 18.70 16.44 -22.20
N ASP A 9 19.50 16.57 -21.14
CA ASP A 9 20.80 15.91 -21.05
C ASP A 9 20.64 14.38 -20.91
N ASN A 10 19.66 13.95 -20.11
CA ASN A 10 19.32 12.55 -19.91
C ASN A 10 18.22 12.03 -20.85
N ARG A 11 17.73 12.87 -21.77
CA ARG A 11 16.64 12.54 -22.70
C ARG A 11 15.41 11.97 -22.01
N PHE A 12 15.04 12.57 -20.90
CA PHE A 12 13.96 12.10 -20.04
C PHE A 12 12.86 13.17 -19.88
N ILE A 13 11.63 12.74 -19.91
CA ILE A 13 10.46 13.51 -19.49
C ILE A 13 9.49 12.58 -18.73
N GLY A 14 8.87 13.06 -17.68
CA GLY A 14 7.86 12.31 -16.94
C GLY A 14 6.59 12.08 -17.77
N ALA A 15 5.81 11.06 -17.40
CA ALA A 15 4.56 10.73 -18.11
C ALA A 15 3.50 11.86 -18.03
N ALA A 16 3.54 12.68 -16.97
CA ALA A 16 2.63 13.81 -16.75
C ALA A 16 3.42 15.02 -16.22
N PRO A 17 4.28 15.66 -17.03
CA PRO A 17 5.22 16.68 -16.57
C PRO A 17 4.54 17.95 -16.05
N GLU A 18 3.35 18.27 -16.54
CA GLU A 18 2.58 19.45 -16.12
C GLU A 18 1.64 19.18 -14.94
N SER A 19 1.69 17.98 -14.36
CA SER A 19 0.80 17.65 -13.24
C SER A 19 1.17 18.40 -11.96
N THR A 20 0.16 18.82 -11.20
CA THR A 20 0.34 19.35 -9.85
C THR A 20 0.60 18.19 -8.89
N LEU A 21 1.71 18.23 -8.16
CA LEU A 21 2.06 17.21 -7.18
C LEU A 21 1.50 17.57 -5.80
N ALA A 22 0.86 16.57 -5.17
CA ALA A 22 0.50 16.59 -3.76
C ALA A 22 1.18 15.40 -3.08
N VAL A 23 2.07 15.66 -2.14
CA VAL A 23 2.83 14.64 -1.43
C VAL A 23 2.45 14.66 0.04
N VAL A 24 2.13 13.51 0.59
CA VAL A 24 1.90 13.35 2.03
C VAL A 24 2.98 12.46 2.61
N LYS A 25 3.73 12.99 3.56
CA LYS A 25 4.67 12.22 4.37
C LYS A 25 3.92 11.58 5.53
N LEU A 26 3.84 10.27 5.54
CA LEU A 26 3.27 9.52 6.64
C LEU A 26 4.24 9.49 7.84
N LYS A 27 3.70 9.48 9.04
CA LYS A 27 4.48 9.22 10.26
C LYS A 27 4.66 7.72 10.45
N THR A 28 5.81 7.31 10.96
CA THR A 28 6.06 5.91 11.35
C THR A 28 5.15 5.48 12.48
N ALA A 29 4.77 4.21 12.47
CA ALA A 29 4.00 3.59 13.54
C ALA A 29 4.75 3.69 14.86
N LYS A 30 4.03 3.90 15.95
CA LYS A 30 4.58 3.99 17.30
C LYS A 30 5.00 2.60 17.82
N SER A 31 5.94 2.57 18.76
CA SER A 31 6.49 1.33 19.32
C SER A 31 5.43 0.37 19.83
N TYR A 32 4.44 0.86 20.58
CA TYR A 32 3.38 0.00 21.13
C TYR A 32 2.55 -0.72 20.04
N LEU A 33 2.41 -0.13 18.86
CA LEU A 33 1.73 -0.78 17.73
C LEU A 33 2.63 -1.85 17.11
N LYS A 34 3.92 -1.58 17.02
CA LYS A 34 4.88 -2.59 16.57
C LYS A 34 4.91 -3.79 17.50
N ASP A 35 4.86 -3.54 18.82
CA ASP A 35 4.77 -4.61 19.82
C ASP A 35 3.48 -5.42 19.66
N PHE A 36 2.35 -4.74 19.48
CA PHE A 36 1.05 -5.38 19.31
C PHE A 36 0.98 -6.28 18.06
N TYR A 37 1.56 -5.82 16.95
CA TYR A 37 1.57 -6.58 15.68
C TYR A 37 2.84 -7.43 15.50
N ALA A 38 3.61 -7.67 16.56
CA ALA A 38 4.86 -8.43 16.53
C ALA A 38 5.84 -7.96 15.42
N ILE A 39 5.90 -6.65 15.19
CA ILE A 39 6.79 -6.02 14.20
C ILE A 39 8.08 -5.62 14.89
N ARG A 40 9.22 -5.89 14.27
CA ARG A 40 10.53 -5.45 14.76
C ARG A 40 10.55 -3.94 14.99
N GLN A 41 11.16 -3.48 16.09
CA GLN A 41 11.17 -2.07 16.47
C GLN A 41 11.92 -1.16 15.48
N ASP A 42 12.93 -1.70 14.79
CA ASP A 42 13.70 -1.01 13.76
C ASP A 42 13.00 -0.96 12.38
N ALA A 43 11.94 -1.73 12.19
CA ALA A 43 11.20 -1.75 10.92
C ALA A 43 10.48 -0.42 10.66
N VAL A 44 10.55 0.07 9.42
CA VAL A 44 9.77 1.23 8.98
C VAL A 44 8.39 0.76 8.52
N CYS A 45 7.37 1.10 9.28
CA CYS A 45 5.99 0.79 8.96
C CYS A 45 5.06 1.95 9.27
N PHE A 46 3.88 1.95 8.65
CA PHE A 46 2.89 3.02 8.73
C PHE A 46 1.54 2.45 9.14
N GLN A 47 0.71 3.29 9.75
CA GLN A 47 -0.64 2.90 10.14
C GLN A 47 -1.61 3.09 8.97
N GLU A 48 -2.51 2.15 8.79
CA GLU A 48 -3.58 2.22 7.80
C GLU A 48 -4.45 3.47 7.97
N ASN A 49 -4.77 3.83 9.21
CA ASN A 49 -5.55 5.03 9.52
C ASN A 49 -4.88 6.32 9.03
N ASP A 50 -3.56 6.42 9.12
CA ASP A 50 -2.83 7.59 8.62
C ASP A 50 -2.88 7.67 7.09
N ILE A 51 -2.87 6.52 6.41
CA ILE A 51 -3.08 6.44 4.96
C ILE A 51 -4.49 6.92 4.61
N MET A 52 -5.51 6.45 5.30
CA MET A 52 -6.90 6.86 5.07
C MET A 52 -7.10 8.37 5.27
N LEU A 53 -6.48 8.96 6.30
CA LEU A 53 -6.50 10.40 6.54
C LEU A 53 -5.77 11.18 5.43
N ALA A 54 -4.64 10.67 4.97
CA ALA A 54 -3.91 11.24 3.83
C ALA A 54 -4.75 11.27 2.55
N LEU A 55 -5.44 10.18 2.26
CA LEU A 55 -6.36 10.07 1.11
C LEU A 55 -7.49 11.09 1.20
N LYS A 56 -8.12 11.20 2.37
CA LYS A 56 -9.17 12.19 2.63
C LYS A 56 -8.66 13.62 2.41
N TYR A 57 -7.47 13.93 2.89
CA TYR A 57 -6.84 15.24 2.73
C TYR A 57 -6.57 15.58 1.26
N ILE A 58 -5.90 14.69 0.52
CA ILE A 58 -5.57 14.91 -0.90
C ILE A 58 -6.84 15.04 -1.74
N ASN A 59 -7.84 14.20 -1.50
CA ASN A 59 -9.12 14.31 -2.21
C ASN A 59 -9.82 15.66 -1.92
N GLY A 60 -9.76 16.13 -0.68
CA GLY A 60 -10.25 17.46 -0.32
C GLY A 60 -9.56 18.59 -1.08
N LEU A 61 -8.24 18.49 -1.26
CA LEU A 61 -7.46 19.45 -2.07
C LEU A 61 -7.88 19.44 -3.54
N ALA A 62 -7.99 18.24 -4.13
CA ALA A 62 -8.38 18.09 -5.54
C ALA A 62 -9.79 18.64 -5.78
N ARG A 63 -10.75 18.37 -4.87
CA ARG A 63 -12.11 18.92 -4.95
C ARG A 63 -12.13 20.43 -4.87
N LYS A 64 -11.40 21.04 -3.92
CA LYS A 64 -11.30 22.50 -3.78
C LYS A 64 -10.74 23.18 -5.03
N ARG A 65 -9.85 22.51 -5.76
CA ARG A 65 -9.23 23.01 -6.98
C ARG A 65 -9.96 22.60 -8.25
N ASN A 66 -11.03 21.81 -8.13
CA ASN A 66 -11.77 21.24 -9.26
C ASN A 66 -10.87 20.50 -10.25
N MET A 67 -9.92 19.73 -9.73
CA MET A 67 -8.93 18.97 -10.52
C MET A 67 -9.19 17.47 -10.49
N PRO A 68 -8.91 16.74 -11.58
CA PRO A 68 -8.82 15.29 -11.52
C PRO A 68 -7.70 14.87 -10.57
N LEU A 69 -7.80 13.67 -10.00
CA LEU A 69 -6.84 13.15 -9.04
C LEU A 69 -6.43 11.73 -9.40
N VAL A 70 -5.13 11.50 -9.49
CA VAL A 70 -4.53 10.17 -9.53
C VAL A 70 -3.81 9.94 -8.19
N LEU A 71 -4.25 8.94 -7.44
CA LEU A 71 -3.60 8.49 -6.22
C LEU A 71 -2.56 7.43 -6.57
N CYS A 72 -1.31 7.66 -6.16
CA CYS A 72 -0.24 6.67 -6.28
C CYS A 72 0.15 6.21 -4.87
N ILE A 73 -0.10 4.94 -4.55
CA ILE A 73 0.20 4.32 -3.27
C ILE A 73 1.30 3.28 -3.49
N ALA A 74 2.56 3.71 -3.30
CA ALA A 74 3.73 2.85 -3.41
C ALA A 74 4.05 2.14 -2.08
N LEU A 75 3.03 1.63 -1.43
CA LEU A 75 3.09 0.90 -0.17
C LEU A 75 2.34 -0.41 -0.33
N GLY A 76 2.74 -1.42 0.43
CA GLY A 76 2.07 -2.71 0.46
C GLY A 76 2.02 -3.28 1.88
N THR A 77 1.19 -4.28 2.08
CA THR A 77 1.11 -5.06 3.31
C THR A 77 0.88 -6.53 2.98
N ASN A 78 1.36 -7.42 3.84
CA ASN A 78 1.01 -8.82 3.82
C ASN A 78 -0.03 -9.17 4.89
N LEU A 79 -0.51 -8.16 5.65
CA LEU A 79 -1.52 -8.32 6.67
C LEU A 79 -2.92 -8.22 6.05
N GLY A 80 -3.84 -9.05 6.53
CA GLY A 80 -5.26 -9.02 6.15
C GLY A 80 -5.70 -10.16 5.25
N GLY A 81 -6.97 -10.15 4.89
CA GLY A 81 -7.64 -11.27 4.20
C GLY A 81 -7.35 -11.39 2.71
N HIS A 82 -6.59 -10.51 2.09
CA HIS A 82 -6.20 -10.49 0.66
C HIS A 82 -7.37 -10.62 -0.33
N ASN A 83 -8.59 -10.37 0.13
CA ASN A 83 -9.83 -10.50 -0.63
C ASN A 83 -10.47 -9.14 -1.00
N GLY A 84 -9.76 -8.04 -0.75
CA GLY A 84 -10.25 -6.69 -1.05
C GLY A 84 -11.31 -6.14 -0.07
N THR A 85 -11.59 -6.82 1.04
CA THR A 85 -12.65 -6.41 1.98
C THR A 85 -12.15 -5.56 3.17
N SER A 86 -10.87 -5.22 3.22
CA SER A 86 -10.35 -4.33 4.27
C SER A 86 -10.98 -2.94 4.17
N LEU A 87 -10.99 -2.20 5.29
CA LEU A 87 -11.49 -0.82 5.30
C LEU A 87 -10.75 0.08 4.31
N LEU A 88 -9.44 -0.09 4.17
CA LEU A 88 -8.66 0.64 3.19
C LEU A 88 -9.05 0.25 1.77
N SER A 89 -9.23 -1.04 1.48
CA SER A 89 -9.68 -1.51 0.15
C SER A 89 -11.03 -0.90 -0.21
N ALA A 90 -12.01 -0.97 0.69
CA ALA A 90 -13.35 -0.39 0.47
C ALA A 90 -13.29 1.13 0.24
N LEU A 91 -12.41 1.85 0.97
CA LEU A 91 -12.20 3.27 0.76
C LEU A 91 -11.60 3.57 -0.61
N LEU A 92 -10.60 2.80 -1.04
CA LEU A 92 -9.95 2.97 -2.33
C LEU A 92 -10.90 2.67 -3.49
N ASP A 93 -11.74 1.65 -3.36
CA ASP A 93 -12.79 1.32 -4.33
C ASP A 93 -13.81 2.46 -4.46
N ALA A 94 -14.24 3.04 -3.33
CA ALA A 94 -15.13 4.19 -3.32
C ALA A 94 -14.49 5.41 -4.02
N TYR A 95 -13.18 5.63 -3.84
CA TYR A 95 -12.46 6.67 -4.56
C TYR A 95 -12.37 6.38 -6.06
N ALA A 96 -11.97 5.17 -6.44
CA ALA A 96 -11.81 4.77 -7.83
C ALA A 96 -13.14 4.81 -8.60
N SER A 97 -14.25 4.58 -7.91
CA SER A 97 -15.61 4.66 -8.49
C SER A 97 -16.10 6.10 -8.69
N THR A 98 -15.37 7.10 -8.21
CA THR A 98 -15.76 8.51 -8.37
C THR A 98 -15.20 9.06 -9.67
N LEU A 99 -16.01 9.85 -10.40
CA LEU A 99 -15.59 10.49 -11.65
C LEU A 99 -14.32 11.34 -11.45
N ASN A 100 -13.41 11.28 -12.43
CA ASN A 100 -12.11 11.98 -12.41
C ASN A 100 -11.20 11.57 -11.24
N ARG A 101 -11.31 10.32 -10.81
CA ARG A 101 -10.45 9.70 -9.79
C ARG A 101 -9.85 8.41 -10.33
N SER A 102 -8.57 8.21 -10.06
CA SER A 102 -7.87 6.95 -10.34
C SER A 102 -6.99 6.58 -9.16
N VAL A 103 -6.86 5.28 -8.90
CA VAL A 103 -5.99 4.73 -7.85
C VAL A 103 -5.01 3.76 -8.48
N VAL A 104 -3.73 3.96 -8.20
CA VAL A 104 -2.64 3.08 -8.64
C VAL A 104 -1.91 2.59 -7.40
N ILE A 105 -1.83 1.28 -7.25
CA ILE A 105 -1.23 0.60 -6.10
C ILE A 105 -0.10 -0.28 -6.59
N SER A 106 1.02 -0.30 -5.87
CA SER A 106 2.10 -1.24 -6.15
C SER A 106 1.76 -2.65 -5.69
N SER A 107 2.20 -3.66 -6.44
CA SER A 107 2.11 -5.07 -6.03
C SER A 107 3.16 -5.46 -4.98
N GLY A 108 4.09 -4.56 -4.65
CA GLY A 108 5.18 -4.81 -3.71
C GLY A 108 6.40 -5.48 -4.33
N ASN A 109 7.44 -5.64 -3.52
CA ASN A 109 8.75 -6.19 -3.91
C ASN A 109 9.06 -7.54 -3.24
N GLY A 110 8.04 -8.19 -2.68
CA GLY A 110 8.18 -9.38 -1.83
C GLY A 110 8.15 -10.73 -2.56
N ALA A 111 8.13 -10.77 -3.90
CA ALA A 111 7.90 -11.99 -4.69
C ALA A 111 8.84 -13.15 -4.34
N VAL A 112 10.12 -12.87 -4.03
CA VAL A 112 11.12 -13.88 -3.67
C VAL A 112 11.18 -14.19 -2.17
N GLN A 113 10.38 -13.50 -1.35
CA GLN A 113 10.45 -13.60 0.11
C GLN A 113 9.55 -14.70 0.69
N ARG A 114 8.88 -15.48 -0.17
CA ARG A 114 8.00 -16.61 0.22
C ARG A 114 6.99 -16.24 1.31
N ARG A 115 6.34 -15.07 1.17
CA ARG A 115 5.37 -14.56 2.13
C ARG A 115 3.92 -14.92 1.80
N HIS A 116 3.72 -15.80 0.83
CA HIS A 116 2.41 -16.25 0.40
C HIS A 116 2.43 -17.77 0.26
N PHE A 117 1.42 -18.41 0.78
CA PHE A 117 1.13 -19.83 0.60
C PHE A 117 -0.30 -19.94 0.06
N SER A 118 -0.48 -20.78 -0.97
CA SER A 118 -1.78 -21.10 -1.53
C SER A 118 -1.83 -22.60 -1.83
N HIS A 119 -2.91 -23.23 -1.45
CA HIS A 119 -3.17 -24.63 -1.76
C HIS A 119 -4.63 -24.80 -2.16
N GLU A 120 -4.88 -25.56 -3.21
CA GLU A 120 -6.21 -25.94 -3.65
C GLU A 120 -6.49 -27.38 -3.23
N PHE A 121 -7.50 -27.60 -2.39
CA PHE A 121 -7.92 -28.94 -1.97
C PHE A 121 -8.79 -29.55 -3.07
N LEU A 122 -8.29 -30.64 -3.67
CA LEU A 122 -8.99 -31.34 -4.74
C LEU A 122 -9.90 -32.45 -4.21
N ASN A 123 -9.60 -32.98 -3.01
CA ASN A 123 -10.33 -34.08 -2.38
C ASN A 123 -10.49 -33.85 -0.88
N MET A 124 -11.49 -34.52 -0.26
CA MET A 124 -11.75 -34.43 1.19
C MET A 124 -10.59 -34.96 2.06
N ASN A 125 -9.69 -35.76 1.52
CA ASN A 125 -8.55 -36.33 2.23
C ASN A 125 -7.23 -35.61 1.94
N ASP A 126 -7.26 -34.52 1.16
CA ASP A 126 -6.07 -33.75 0.88
C ASP A 126 -5.60 -33.00 2.13
N VAL A 127 -4.29 -33.04 2.36
CA VAL A 127 -3.63 -32.35 3.46
C VAL A 127 -2.63 -31.38 2.88
N ALA A 128 -2.72 -30.14 3.33
CA ALA A 128 -1.70 -29.12 3.00
C ALA A 128 -0.86 -28.84 4.24
N GLU A 129 0.44 -28.84 4.07
CA GLU A 129 1.40 -28.52 5.12
C GLU A 129 2.12 -27.22 4.74
N ALA A 130 2.11 -26.24 5.66
CA ALA A 130 2.80 -24.96 5.46
C ALA A 130 3.82 -24.74 6.57
N GLU A 131 5.08 -24.55 6.18
CA GLU A 131 6.15 -24.19 7.10
C GLU A 131 6.17 -22.66 7.27
N ILE A 132 6.05 -22.19 8.52
CA ILE A 132 6.09 -20.77 8.87
C ILE A 132 7.40 -20.48 9.59
N ARG A 133 8.17 -19.55 9.04
CA ARG A 133 9.40 -19.07 9.65
C ARG A 133 9.17 -17.72 10.30
N VAL A 134 9.37 -17.64 11.61
CA VAL A 134 9.40 -16.39 12.37
C VAL A 134 10.83 -15.85 12.39
N GLU A 135 11.00 -14.58 12.04
CA GLU A 135 12.33 -13.95 12.04
C GLU A 135 12.87 -13.76 13.45
N GLU A 136 14.20 -13.73 13.59
CA GLU A 136 14.88 -13.46 14.84
C GLU A 136 14.48 -12.06 15.38
N GLY A 137 14.24 -11.95 16.68
CA GLY A 137 13.82 -10.70 17.33
C GLY A 137 12.32 -10.41 17.25
N VAL A 138 11.52 -11.32 16.70
CA VAL A 138 10.05 -11.28 16.74
C VAL A 138 9.54 -12.29 17.75
N ASN A 139 8.73 -11.82 18.71
CA ASN A 139 8.27 -12.66 19.82
C ASN A 139 7.04 -13.52 19.47
N GLY A 140 6.56 -13.47 18.22
CA GLY A 140 5.39 -14.20 17.77
C GLY A 140 4.97 -13.80 16.37
N PHE A 141 3.81 -14.29 15.95
CA PHE A 141 3.14 -13.92 14.70
C PHE A 141 1.65 -13.69 14.93
N VAL A 142 1.04 -12.89 14.10
CA VAL A 142 -0.40 -12.53 14.16
C VAL A 142 -1.11 -13.05 12.92
#